data_262565f3be9deeeab07ee76c6ba37911
#
_entry.id   262565f3be9deeeab07ee76c6ba37911
#
_cell.length_a   1.000
_cell.length_b   1.000
_cell.length_c   1.000
_cell.angle_alpha   90.00
_cell.angle_beta   90.00
_cell.angle_gamma   90.00
#
_symmetry.space_group_name_H-M   'P 1'
#
loop_
_entity.id
_entity.type
_entity.pdbx_description
1 polymer ?
#
loop_
_entity_poly.entity_id
_entity_poly.type
_entity_poly.pdbx_seq_one_letter_code
_entity_poly.pdbx_strand_id
1 'polypeptide(L)'
;LITPPSNPAGIAKLEDVTKDGVKLVVCAEQVPCGAATKQLAEKTGFTFTPVSEEQKVTDVVTKVTSGEADAGLVYVTDATSAKDKVKTIETPEADQIVNKYPIAVTKSAREGAQAFVDFVLAEQGQSMLQDAGFGAPK
;
A
#
# COMPACT_ATOMS: atom_id res chain seq x y z
N LEU A 1 -0.01 6.15 3.44
CA LEU A 1 -0.98 6.39 4.52
C LEU A 1 -2.27 6.94 3.94
N ILE A 2 -3.41 6.37 4.32
CA ILE A 2 -4.75 6.84 3.92
C ILE A 2 -5.60 7.17 5.13
N THR A 3 -6.55 8.10 4.95
CA THR A 3 -7.58 8.49 5.92
C THR A 3 -8.94 8.55 5.20
N PRO A 4 -10.09 8.62 5.92
CA PRO A 4 -11.34 9.05 5.32
C PRO A 4 -11.16 10.42 4.64
N PRO A 5 -11.96 10.77 3.61
CA PRO A 5 -11.81 12.05 2.90
C PRO A 5 -11.89 13.28 3.82
N SER A 6 -12.75 13.23 4.84
CA SER A 6 -12.91 14.29 5.84
C SER A 6 -11.76 14.38 6.84
N ASN A 7 -10.92 13.33 6.94
CA ASN A 7 -9.81 13.24 7.88
C ASN A 7 -10.15 13.72 9.30
N PRO A 8 -11.11 13.10 9.99
CA PRO A 8 -11.63 13.62 11.26
C PRO A 8 -10.58 13.65 12.38
N ALA A 9 -9.58 12.78 12.33
CA ALA A 9 -8.47 12.76 13.29
C ALA A 9 -7.36 13.80 12.99
N GLY A 10 -7.46 14.56 11.89
CA GLY A 10 -6.50 15.61 11.54
C GLY A 10 -5.09 15.10 11.24
N ILE A 11 -4.97 13.90 10.68
CA ILE A 11 -3.69 13.26 10.37
C ILE A 11 -3.03 13.98 9.19
N ALA A 12 -1.83 14.51 9.40
CA ALA A 12 -1.07 15.25 8.40
C ALA A 12 0.26 14.56 8.00
N LYS A 13 0.78 13.67 8.83
CA LYS A 13 2.04 12.93 8.63
C LYS A 13 1.98 11.55 9.30
N LEU A 14 2.94 10.68 8.99
CA LEU A 14 2.99 9.33 9.52
C LEU A 14 3.02 9.28 11.06
N GLU A 15 3.78 10.15 11.70
CA GLU A 15 3.88 10.21 13.15
C GLU A 15 2.52 10.41 13.85
N ASP A 16 1.57 11.07 13.19
CA ASP A 16 0.26 11.37 13.78
C ASP A 16 -0.55 10.11 14.10
N VAL A 17 -0.28 8.99 13.40
CA VAL A 17 -1.00 7.73 13.68
C VAL A 17 -0.51 7.01 14.94
N THR A 18 0.55 7.49 15.57
CA THR A 18 1.05 6.96 16.86
C THR A 18 0.41 7.65 18.07
N LYS A 19 -0.40 8.69 17.84
CA LYS A 19 -1.06 9.44 18.92
C LYS A 19 -2.19 8.63 19.56
N ASP A 20 -2.36 8.82 20.86
CA ASP A 20 -3.44 8.20 21.60
C ASP A 20 -4.82 8.56 21.01
N GLY A 21 -5.69 7.57 20.91
CA GLY A 21 -7.06 7.71 20.41
C GLY A 21 -7.19 7.62 18.90
N VAL A 22 -6.11 7.60 18.12
CA VAL A 22 -6.16 7.37 16.67
C VAL A 22 -6.39 5.90 16.38
N LYS A 23 -7.45 5.59 15.66
CA LYS A 23 -7.78 4.24 15.21
C LYS A 23 -7.02 3.89 13.95
N LEU A 24 -5.80 3.40 14.11
CA LEU A 24 -4.98 2.90 13.00
C LEU A 24 -5.36 1.46 12.68
N VAL A 25 -5.54 1.12 11.41
CA VAL A 25 -5.68 -0.25 10.91
C VAL A 25 -4.54 -0.56 9.96
N VAL A 26 -3.95 -1.73 10.10
CA VAL A 26 -2.84 -2.22 9.27
C VAL A 26 -3.10 -3.66 8.82
N CYS A 27 -2.24 -4.18 7.97
CA CYS A 27 -2.22 -5.61 7.70
C CYS A 27 -1.49 -6.38 8.81
N ALA A 28 -1.89 -7.62 9.04
CA ALA A 28 -1.21 -8.54 9.95
C ALA A 28 0.22 -8.84 9.46
N GLU A 29 1.16 -9.00 10.37
CA GLU A 29 2.61 -9.10 10.06
C GLU A 29 2.94 -10.25 9.09
N GLN A 30 2.19 -11.35 9.13
CA GLN A 30 2.43 -12.53 8.28
C GLN A 30 2.03 -12.36 6.81
N VAL A 31 1.39 -11.26 6.42
CA VAL A 31 1.07 -10.96 5.03
C VAL A 31 1.95 -9.83 4.49
N PRO A 32 2.15 -9.73 3.15
CA PRO A 32 3.13 -8.79 2.57
C PRO A 32 2.97 -7.33 3.00
N CYS A 33 1.74 -6.83 3.10
CA CYS A 33 1.48 -5.46 3.53
C CYS A 33 1.81 -5.23 5.02
N GLY A 34 1.62 -6.25 5.87
CA GLY A 34 2.02 -6.18 7.27
C GLY A 34 3.54 -6.25 7.45
N ALA A 35 4.22 -7.09 6.67
CA ALA A 35 5.68 -7.11 6.65
C ALA A 35 6.27 -5.75 6.23
N ALA A 36 5.64 -5.06 5.26
CA ALA A 36 6.03 -3.71 4.86
C ALA A 36 5.79 -2.69 5.99
N THR A 37 4.67 -2.79 6.70
CA THR A 37 4.36 -1.95 7.87
C THR A 37 5.42 -2.14 8.98
N LYS A 38 5.82 -3.38 9.24
CA LYS A 38 6.89 -3.68 10.22
C LYS A 38 8.22 -3.04 9.82
N GLN A 39 8.63 -3.17 8.56
CA GLN A 39 9.84 -2.52 8.05
C GLN A 39 9.76 -0.99 8.20
N LEU A 40 8.60 -0.40 7.97
CA LEU A 40 8.38 1.03 8.17
C LEU A 40 8.55 1.42 9.63
N ALA A 41 7.98 0.65 10.57
CA ALA A 41 8.13 0.86 12.01
C ALA A 41 9.61 0.79 12.44
N GLU A 42 10.32 -0.26 12.02
CA GLU A 42 11.75 -0.44 12.32
C GLU A 42 12.59 0.71 11.78
N LYS A 43 12.30 1.18 10.57
CA LYS A 43 13.06 2.23 9.92
C LYS A 43 12.83 3.61 10.53
N THR A 44 11.61 3.91 10.94
CA THR A 44 11.25 5.20 11.53
C THR A 44 11.47 5.25 13.03
N GLY A 45 11.56 4.09 13.68
CA GLY A 45 11.54 3.98 15.14
C GLY A 45 10.16 4.22 15.75
N PHE A 46 9.12 4.31 14.93
CA PHE A 46 7.75 4.49 15.43
C PHE A 46 7.17 3.16 15.93
N THR A 47 6.41 3.23 17.01
CA THR A 47 5.62 2.11 17.49
C THR A 47 4.18 2.28 17.03
N PHE A 48 3.72 1.43 16.11
CA PHE A 48 2.33 1.41 15.70
C PHE A 48 1.51 0.51 16.64
N THR A 49 0.40 1.04 17.12
CA THR A 49 -0.56 0.32 17.99
C THR A 49 -1.90 0.23 17.25
N PRO A 50 -2.03 -0.68 16.25
CA PRO A 50 -3.25 -0.77 15.47
C PRO A 50 -4.42 -1.29 16.32
N VAL A 51 -5.62 -0.75 16.08
CA VAL A 51 -6.85 -1.26 16.68
C VAL A 51 -7.33 -2.55 16.02
N SER A 52 -6.82 -2.85 14.81
CA SER A 52 -7.12 -4.07 14.07
C SER A 52 -6.03 -4.38 13.06
N GLU A 53 -5.77 -5.67 12.85
CA GLU A 53 -4.82 -6.20 11.88
C GLU A 53 -5.55 -7.10 10.87
N GLU A 54 -5.42 -6.79 9.58
CA GLU A 54 -6.19 -7.42 8.51
C GLU A 54 -5.36 -8.41 7.69
N GLN A 55 -6.00 -9.46 7.18
CA GLN A 55 -5.34 -10.45 6.32
C GLN A 55 -5.19 -9.98 4.87
N LYS A 56 -5.90 -8.90 4.49
CA LYS A 56 -5.88 -8.32 3.15
C LYS A 56 -5.84 -6.81 3.22
N VAL A 57 -5.06 -6.19 2.34
CA VAL A 57 -5.00 -4.72 2.25
C VAL A 57 -6.35 -4.10 1.88
N THR A 58 -7.19 -4.82 1.12
CA THR A 58 -8.56 -4.37 0.78
C THR A 58 -9.44 -4.20 1.99
N ASP A 59 -9.22 -4.99 3.04
CA ASP A 59 -9.99 -4.88 4.30
C ASP A 59 -9.55 -3.64 5.08
N VAL A 60 -8.26 -3.29 5.04
CA VAL A 60 -7.75 -2.02 5.57
C VAL A 60 -8.43 -0.83 4.86
N VAL A 61 -8.44 -0.84 3.52
CA VAL A 61 -9.13 0.20 2.72
C VAL A 61 -10.61 0.28 3.11
N THR A 62 -11.28 -0.87 3.26
CA THR A 62 -12.71 -0.91 3.61
C THR A 62 -12.98 -0.27 4.96
N LYS A 63 -12.19 -0.58 5.98
CA LYS A 63 -12.35 0.01 7.32
C LYS A 63 -12.13 1.51 7.35
N VAL A 64 -11.20 2.02 6.55
CA VAL A 64 -10.99 3.47 6.41
C VAL A 64 -12.17 4.12 5.68
N THR A 65 -12.61 3.52 4.57
CA THR A 65 -13.70 4.11 3.75
C THR A 65 -15.06 4.03 4.43
N SER A 66 -15.29 3.06 5.31
CA SER A 66 -16.52 2.95 6.13
C SER A 66 -16.50 3.89 7.36
N GLY A 67 -15.36 4.50 7.68
CA GLY A 67 -15.21 5.34 8.88
C GLY A 67 -15.02 4.55 10.18
N GLU A 68 -14.78 3.24 10.10
CA GLU A 68 -14.43 2.41 11.26
C GLU A 68 -13.02 2.70 11.77
N ALA A 69 -12.13 3.13 10.86
CA ALA A 69 -10.75 3.54 11.16
C ALA A 69 -10.50 4.99 10.78
N ASP A 70 -9.63 5.66 11.54
CA ASP A 70 -9.17 7.02 11.26
C ASP A 70 -8.05 7.03 10.23
N ALA A 71 -7.26 5.96 10.17
CA ALA A 71 -6.14 5.79 9.25
C ALA A 71 -5.87 4.34 8.90
N GLY A 72 -5.22 4.13 7.74
CA GLY A 72 -4.73 2.82 7.30
C GLY A 72 -3.41 2.92 6.55
N LEU A 73 -2.54 1.92 6.74
CA LEU A 73 -1.33 1.76 5.93
C LEU A 73 -1.62 0.78 4.79
N VAL A 74 -1.52 1.25 3.56
CA VAL A 74 -1.82 0.52 2.32
C VAL A 74 -0.77 0.83 1.26
N TYR A 75 -0.75 0.09 0.18
CA TYR A 75 0.12 0.41 -0.95
C TYR A 75 -0.41 1.63 -1.73
N VAL A 76 0.48 2.29 -2.47
CA VAL A 76 0.11 3.42 -3.36
C VAL A 76 -0.96 2.98 -4.36
N THR A 77 -0.86 1.76 -4.89
CA THR A 77 -1.84 1.18 -5.81
C THR A 77 -3.25 1.08 -5.24
N ASP A 78 -3.37 0.73 -3.95
CA ASP A 78 -4.67 0.65 -3.27
C ASP A 78 -5.25 2.05 -3.05
N ALA A 79 -4.43 3.00 -2.63
CA ALA A 79 -4.84 4.39 -2.47
C ALA A 79 -5.30 5.00 -3.80
N THR A 80 -4.55 4.76 -4.89
CA THR A 80 -4.91 5.19 -6.25
C THR A 80 -6.23 4.58 -6.70
N SER A 81 -6.44 3.29 -6.44
CA SER A 81 -7.67 2.58 -6.79
C SER A 81 -8.89 3.06 -5.99
N ALA A 82 -8.68 3.47 -4.74
CA ALA A 82 -9.74 3.96 -3.86
C ALA A 82 -10.23 5.37 -4.26
N LYS A 83 -9.43 6.12 -5.01
CA LYS A 83 -9.76 7.47 -5.51
C LYS A 83 -10.31 8.40 -4.42
N ASP A 84 -11.43 9.06 -4.70
CA ASP A 84 -12.08 10.04 -3.80
C ASP A 84 -12.66 9.43 -2.50
N LYS A 85 -12.60 8.10 -2.36
CA LYS A 85 -13.08 7.42 -1.14
C LYS A 85 -12.10 7.53 0.02
N VAL A 86 -10.87 7.93 -0.25
CA VAL A 86 -9.84 8.14 0.76
C VAL A 86 -9.07 9.43 0.47
N LYS A 87 -8.47 9.99 1.51
CA LYS A 87 -7.44 11.03 1.39
C LYS A 87 -6.08 10.38 1.60
N THR A 88 -5.19 10.55 0.65
CA THR A 88 -3.80 10.09 0.77
C THR A 88 -2.97 11.12 1.54
N ILE A 89 -2.21 10.68 2.53
CA ILE A 89 -1.24 11.48 3.27
C ILE A 89 0.15 11.07 2.81
N GLU A 90 0.94 12.04 2.40
CA GLU A 90 2.34 11.81 2.00
C GLU A 90 3.13 11.15 3.13
N THR A 91 3.92 10.16 2.77
CA THR A 91 4.67 9.34 3.72
C THR A 91 6.06 9.06 3.13
N PRO A 92 6.95 10.09 3.08
CA PRO A 92 8.27 9.96 2.47
C PRO A 92 9.14 8.89 3.17
N GLU A 93 8.84 8.57 4.43
CA GLU A 93 9.50 7.49 5.17
C GLU A 93 9.30 6.13 4.51
N ALA A 94 8.22 5.95 3.74
CA ALA A 94 7.90 4.71 3.05
C ALA A 94 8.60 4.55 1.68
N ASP A 95 9.21 5.59 1.13
CA ASP A 95 9.81 5.57 -0.23
C ASP A 95 10.90 4.50 -0.40
N GLN A 96 11.51 4.08 0.69
CA GLN A 96 12.53 3.03 0.69
C GLN A 96 11.97 1.64 1.02
N ILE A 97 10.68 1.53 1.30
CA ILE A 97 9.97 0.28 1.56
C ILE A 97 9.32 -0.17 0.24
N VAL A 98 10.09 -0.83 -0.60
CA VAL A 98 9.67 -1.20 -1.95
C VAL A 98 9.44 -2.69 -2.06
N ASN A 99 8.21 -3.09 -2.38
CA ASN A 99 7.89 -4.47 -2.76
C ASN A 99 8.25 -4.70 -4.23
N LYS A 100 9.05 -5.74 -4.49
CA LYS A 100 9.40 -6.15 -5.85
C LYS A 100 8.43 -7.22 -6.33
N TYR A 101 7.89 -7.04 -7.52
CA TYR A 101 7.00 -7.97 -8.21
C TYR A 101 7.72 -8.62 -9.38
N PRO A 102 8.32 -9.81 -9.21
CA PRO A 102 8.98 -10.50 -10.31
C PRO A 102 7.97 -11.09 -11.28
N ILE A 103 8.28 -11.06 -12.57
CA ILE A 103 7.54 -11.77 -13.60
C ILE A 103 8.52 -12.73 -14.32
N ALA A 104 8.08 -13.96 -14.60
CA ALA A 104 8.90 -14.97 -15.30
C ALA A 104 8.02 -15.91 -16.11
N VAL A 105 8.59 -16.42 -17.19
CA VAL A 105 7.99 -17.50 -17.97
C VAL A 105 8.35 -18.85 -17.33
N THR A 106 7.35 -19.69 -17.07
CA THR A 106 7.56 -21.02 -16.52
C THR A 106 7.97 -22.01 -17.62
N LYS A 107 8.60 -23.14 -17.25
CA LYS A 107 9.01 -24.19 -18.20
C LYS A 107 7.83 -24.80 -18.99
N SER A 108 6.64 -24.80 -18.42
CA SER A 108 5.40 -25.32 -19.02
C SER A 108 4.50 -24.23 -19.61
N ALA A 109 5.04 -23.03 -19.82
CA ALA A 109 4.26 -21.92 -20.35
C ALA A 109 3.81 -22.21 -21.79
N ARG A 110 2.64 -21.65 -22.14
CA ARG A 110 2.13 -21.72 -23.51
C ARG A 110 2.93 -20.78 -24.43
N GLU A 111 2.85 -21.07 -25.73
CA GLU A 111 3.34 -20.17 -26.76
C GLU A 111 2.74 -18.74 -26.54
N GLY A 112 3.57 -17.71 -26.73
CA GLY A 112 3.19 -16.31 -26.47
C GLY A 112 3.44 -15.82 -25.05
N ALA A 113 3.76 -16.66 -24.07
CA ALA A 113 4.02 -16.21 -22.70
C ALA A 113 5.21 -15.23 -22.62
N GLN A 114 6.26 -15.46 -23.41
CA GLN A 114 7.40 -14.54 -23.48
C GLN A 114 6.98 -13.18 -24.05
N ALA A 115 6.17 -13.17 -25.11
CA ALA A 115 5.68 -11.92 -25.69
C ALA A 115 4.84 -11.08 -24.69
N PHE A 116 4.11 -11.74 -23.79
CA PHE A 116 3.40 -11.05 -22.71
C PHE A 116 4.39 -10.42 -21.69
N VAL A 117 5.43 -11.15 -21.29
CA VAL A 117 6.48 -10.60 -20.41
C VAL A 117 7.16 -9.39 -21.08
N ASP A 118 7.51 -9.53 -22.36
CA ASP A 118 8.14 -8.46 -23.15
C ASP A 118 7.24 -7.22 -23.24
N PHE A 119 5.92 -7.43 -23.44
CA PHE A 119 4.93 -6.34 -23.42
C PHE A 119 4.86 -5.65 -22.05
N VAL A 120 4.82 -6.41 -20.95
CA VAL A 120 4.79 -5.85 -19.60
C VAL A 120 6.03 -5.00 -19.32
N LEU A 121 7.20 -5.41 -19.83
CA LEU A 121 8.48 -4.70 -19.65
C LEU A 121 8.68 -3.56 -20.64
N ALA A 122 7.92 -3.52 -21.75
CA ALA A 122 7.98 -2.43 -22.73
C ALA A 122 7.35 -1.14 -22.19
N GLU A 123 7.66 -0.01 -22.84
CA GLU A 123 7.19 1.33 -22.46
C GLU A 123 5.67 1.39 -22.24
N GLN A 124 4.89 0.79 -23.13
CA GLN A 124 3.43 0.80 -23.03
C GLN A 124 2.93 0.05 -21.77
N GLY A 125 3.47 -1.14 -21.50
CA GLY A 125 3.12 -1.92 -20.30
C GLY A 125 3.54 -1.19 -19.02
N GLN A 126 4.73 -0.59 -19.03
CA GLN A 126 5.24 0.18 -17.90
C GLN A 126 4.44 1.46 -17.64
N SER A 127 3.99 2.17 -18.68
CA SER A 127 3.10 3.33 -18.53
C SER A 127 1.79 2.94 -17.85
N MET A 128 1.16 1.83 -18.27
CA MET A 128 -0.07 1.33 -17.64
C MET A 128 0.13 0.98 -16.16
N LEU A 129 1.29 0.40 -15.81
CA LEU A 129 1.61 0.09 -14.42
C LEU A 129 1.85 1.38 -13.59
N GLN A 130 2.54 2.36 -14.14
CA GLN A 130 2.77 3.66 -13.49
C GLN A 130 1.45 4.41 -13.25
N ASP A 131 0.53 4.40 -14.21
CA ASP A 131 -0.81 4.99 -14.06
C ASP A 131 -1.61 4.32 -12.93
N ALA A 132 -1.35 3.04 -12.67
CA ALA A 132 -1.93 2.30 -11.56
C ALA A 132 -1.19 2.50 -10.21
N GLY A 133 -0.10 3.27 -10.18
CA GLY A 133 0.67 3.58 -8.97
C GLY A 133 1.87 2.67 -8.71
N PHE A 134 2.26 1.81 -9.66
CA PHE A 134 3.49 1.02 -9.54
C PHE A 134 4.72 1.85 -9.89
N GLY A 135 5.83 1.58 -9.23
CA GLY A 135 7.14 2.14 -9.59
C GLY A 135 7.74 1.48 -10.84
N ALA A 136 8.68 2.17 -11.49
CA ALA A 136 9.44 1.60 -12.59
C ALA A 136 10.30 0.41 -12.12
N PRO A 137 10.56 -0.59 -12.99
CA PRO A 137 11.47 -1.68 -12.69
C PRO A 137 12.89 -1.15 -12.45
N LYS A 138 13.56 -1.72 -11.44
CA LYS A 138 14.95 -1.39 -11.10
C LYS A 138 15.84 -2.56 -11.42
#